data_a7c5cbbe6d42731ab2b8d7f7afc3396c
#
_entry.id   a7c5cbbe6d42731ab2b8d7f7afc3396c
#
_cell.length_a   1.000
_cell.length_b   1.000
_cell.length_c   1.000
_cell.angle_alpha   90.00
_cell.angle_beta   90.00
_cell.angle_gamma   90.00
#
_symmetry.space_group_name_H-M   'P 1'
#
loop_
_entity.id
_entity.type
_entity.pdbx_description
1 polymer ?
#
loop_
_entity_poly.entity_id
_entity_poly.type
_entity_poly.pdbx_seq_one_letter_code
_entity_poly.pdbx_strand_id
1 'polypeptide(L)'
;QMCIRDRVVRGREACDMPSRRWNKPSIMLQCEANYSNAHGTPWVYKHQKIGKLVGMPVPGTMTSVSWETLQDPSLVFGIPIIGYRLPDGSYLENSQLEPDIKVANSPETVVKGEDMQLKTAVDELLKEIDSQNR
;
A
#
# COMPACT_ATOMS: atom_id res chain seq x y z
N GLN A 1 -0.63 -8.25 -8.22
CA GLN A 1 -0.70 -9.68 -7.84
C GLN A 1 0.49 -10.01 -6.97
N MET A 2 0.38 -9.71 -5.70
CA MET A 2 1.37 -10.08 -4.67
C MET A 2 1.33 -11.57 -4.36
N CYS A 3 0.90 -12.37 -5.28
CA CYS A 3 0.92 -13.81 -5.14
C CYS A 3 2.09 -14.33 -5.93
N ILE A 4 3.06 -14.89 -5.23
CA ILE A 4 4.05 -15.76 -5.81
C ILE A 4 3.25 -16.78 -6.63
N ARG A 5 3.40 -16.72 -7.94
CA ARG A 5 2.81 -17.72 -8.85
C ARG A 5 3.69 -18.95 -8.83
N ASP A 6 3.85 -19.54 -7.65
CA ASP A 6 4.53 -20.79 -7.55
C ASP A 6 3.55 -21.89 -7.93
N ARG A 7 3.83 -22.54 -9.03
CA ARG A 7 3.18 -23.80 -9.38
C ARG A 7 3.88 -24.91 -8.61
N VAL A 8 3.17 -25.49 -7.67
CA VAL A 8 3.63 -26.72 -7.01
C VAL A 8 3.12 -27.90 -7.83
N VAL A 9 4.05 -28.61 -8.45
CA VAL A 9 3.72 -29.87 -9.15
C VAL A 9 4.01 -31.01 -8.18
N ARG A 10 2.96 -31.70 -7.75
CA ARG A 10 3.09 -32.97 -7.04
C ARG A 10 2.34 -34.03 -7.85
N GLY A 11 3.07 -35.02 -8.33
CA GLY A 11 2.47 -36.05 -9.15
C GLY A 11 2.02 -35.53 -10.52
N ARG A 12 0.72 -35.65 -10.83
CA ARG A 12 0.13 -35.25 -12.11
C ARG A 12 -0.63 -33.91 -12.08
N GLU A 13 -0.76 -33.30 -10.92
CA GLU A 13 -1.53 -32.07 -10.77
C GLU A 13 -0.63 -30.88 -10.40
N ALA A 14 -0.83 -29.76 -11.10
CA ALA A 14 -0.27 -28.47 -10.74
C ALA A 14 -1.36 -27.62 -10.14
N CYS A 15 -1.12 -27.01 -8.97
CA CYS A 15 -2.01 -26.06 -8.36
C CYS A 15 -1.31 -24.70 -8.18
N ASP A 16 -2.10 -23.65 -8.23
CA ASP A 16 -1.62 -22.31 -7.92
C ASP A 16 -1.60 -22.09 -6.40
N MET A 17 -0.50 -21.53 -5.91
CA MET A 17 -0.38 -21.13 -4.50
C MET A 17 -0.31 -19.60 -4.37
N PRO A 18 -0.94 -19.01 -3.35
CA PRO A 18 -1.90 -19.64 -2.42
C PRO A 18 -3.21 -20.01 -3.14
N SER A 19 -3.89 -21.04 -2.64
CA SER A 19 -5.16 -21.53 -3.23
C SER A 19 -6.30 -20.52 -3.13
N ARG A 20 -6.26 -19.65 -2.12
CA ARG A 20 -7.19 -18.53 -1.96
C ARG A 20 -6.47 -17.23 -2.28
N ARG A 21 -6.96 -16.52 -3.30
CA ARG A 21 -6.41 -15.25 -3.78
C ARG A 21 -7.51 -14.26 -4.05
N TRP A 22 -7.23 -12.98 -3.81
CA TRP A 22 -8.09 -11.92 -4.28
C TRP A 22 -7.84 -11.71 -5.78
N ASN A 23 -8.85 -11.94 -6.60
CA ASN A 23 -8.79 -11.83 -8.05
C ASN A 23 -9.81 -10.83 -8.63
N LYS A 24 -10.47 -10.07 -7.76
CA LYS A 24 -11.41 -9.04 -8.17
C LYS A 24 -10.70 -7.69 -8.28
N PRO A 25 -11.23 -6.74 -9.07
CA PRO A 25 -10.75 -5.37 -9.06
C PRO A 25 -10.70 -4.80 -7.65
N SER A 26 -9.70 -4.00 -7.38
CA SER A 26 -9.52 -3.37 -6.08
C SER A 26 -8.83 -2.01 -6.21
N ILE A 27 -9.11 -1.14 -5.26
CA ILE A 27 -8.45 0.16 -5.10
C ILE A 27 -7.93 0.25 -3.68
N MET A 28 -6.78 0.89 -3.50
CA MET A 28 -6.20 1.11 -2.19
C MET A 28 -6.22 2.60 -1.85
N LEU A 29 -6.72 2.92 -0.65
CA LEU A 29 -6.66 4.28 -0.09
C LEU A 29 -5.32 4.49 0.61
N GLN A 30 -4.78 5.70 0.49
CA GLN A 30 -3.57 6.14 1.19
C GLN A 30 -3.68 7.59 1.65
N CYS A 31 -2.92 7.96 2.66
CA CYS A 31 -2.89 9.32 3.19
C CYS A 31 -1.50 9.70 3.72
N GLU A 32 -1.34 10.96 4.09
CA GLU A 32 -0.10 11.54 4.58
C GLU A 32 0.36 10.94 5.92
N ALA A 33 -0.55 10.32 6.67
CA ALA A 33 -0.25 9.65 7.94
C ALA A 33 0.30 8.23 7.75
N ASN A 34 0.32 7.70 6.54
CA ASN A 34 0.89 6.40 6.27
C ASN A 34 2.42 6.41 6.47
N TYR A 35 2.95 5.41 7.17
CA TYR A 35 4.40 5.27 7.32
C TYR A 35 4.80 3.80 7.45
N SER A 36 6.09 3.50 7.30
CA SER A 36 6.66 2.16 7.44
C SER A 36 5.95 1.15 6.52
N ASN A 37 5.39 0.05 7.04
CA ASN A 37 4.67 -0.93 6.23
C ASN A 37 3.46 -0.32 5.48
N ALA A 38 2.86 0.76 6.01
CA ALA A 38 1.80 1.48 5.32
C ALA A 38 2.33 2.38 4.18
N HIS A 39 3.64 2.55 4.03
CA HIS A 39 4.29 3.06 2.83
C HIS A 39 4.68 1.92 1.87
N GLY A 40 5.30 0.87 2.38
CA GLY A 40 5.74 -0.27 1.55
C GLY A 40 4.58 -1.00 0.87
N THR A 41 3.46 -1.18 1.55
CA THR A 41 2.29 -1.88 1.01
C THR A 41 1.69 -1.18 -0.23
N PRO A 42 1.33 0.12 -0.20
CA PRO A 42 0.84 0.81 -1.38
C PRO A 42 1.91 0.91 -2.49
N TRP A 43 3.20 1.03 -2.14
CA TRP A 43 4.25 0.99 -3.15
C TRP A 43 4.25 -0.33 -3.91
N VAL A 44 4.22 -1.47 -3.21
CA VAL A 44 4.14 -2.81 -3.84
C VAL A 44 2.86 -2.97 -4.64
N TYR A 45 1.73 -2.52 -4.12
CA TYR A 45 0.43 -2.57 -4.78
C TYR A 45 0.46 -1.86 -6.15
N LYS A 46 1.01 -0.65 -6.19
CA LYS A 46 1.19 0.14 -7.42
C LYS A 46 2.22 -0.50 -8.37
N HIS A 47 3.37 -0.90 -7.85
CA HIS A 47 4.46 -1.49 -8.63
C HIS A 47 4.04 -2.80 -9.29
N GLN A 48 3.28 -3.64 -8.58
CA GLN A 48 2.73 -4.89 -9.11
C GLN A 48 1.48 -4.69 -9.98
N LYS A 49 1.04 -3.44 -10.19
CA LYS A 49 -0.15 -3.10 -10.99
C LYS A 49 -1.40 -3.87 -10.54
N ILE A 50 -1.61 -3.98 -9.22
CA ILE A 50 -2.77 -4.67 -8.65
C ILE A 50 -4.03 -3.83 -8.84
N GLY A 51 -3.91 -2.51 -8.69
CA GLY A 51 -4.97 -1.53 -8.87
C GLY A 51 -4.44 -0.12 -8.66
N LYS A 52 -5.34 0.87 -8.60
CA LYS A 52 -5.01 2.28 -8.42
C LYS A 52 -4.86 2.64 -6.94
N LEU A 53 -4.02 3.63 -6.67
CA LEU A 53 -3.92 4.30 -5.37
C LEU A 53 -4.74 5.60 -5.40
N VAL A 54 -5.58 5.80 -4.40
CA VAL A 54 -6.41 7.01 -4.24
C VAL A 54 -6.13 7.66 -2.90
N GLY A 55 -6.03 8.97 -2.86
CA GLY A 55 -5.85 9.75 -1.64
C GLY A 55 -4.73 10.77 -1.72
N MET A 56 -3.91 10.86 -0.70
CA MET A 56 -2.83 11.84 -0.61
C MET A 56 -1.46 11.14 -0.63
N PRO A 57 -0.39 11.86 -1.01
CA PRO A 57 0.95 11.29 -1.05
C PRO A 57 1.38 10.72 0.30
N VAL A 58 2.01 9.54 0.26
CA VAL A 58 2.62 8.94 1.45
C VAL A 58 4.03 9.48 1.62
N PRO A 59 4.40 9.99 2.81
CA PRO A 59 5.78 10.39 3.09
C PRO A 59 6.75 9.21 2.98
N GLY A 60 8.00 9.46 2.72
CA GLY A 60 8.99 8.45 2.47
C GLY A 60 9.59 7.81 3.73
N THR A 61 8.84 7.12 4.57
CA THR A 61 9.34 6.48 5.79
C THR A 61 9.23 4.97 5.67
N MET A 62 10.35 4.28 5.46
CA MET A 62 10.36 2.81 5.24
C MET A 62 11.61 2.11 5.79
N THR A 63 12.32 2.67 6.74
CA THR A 63 13.45 2.00 7.40
C THR A 63 12.98 1.25 8.63
N SER A 64 13.32 -0.05 8.75
CA SER A 64 13.06 -0.81 9.98
C SER A 64 14.06 -0.44 11.06
N VAL A 65 13.59 -0.39 12.30
CA VAL A 65 14.38 0.01 13.47
C VAL A 65 14.43 -1.10 14.51
N SER A 66 15.54 -1.18 15.24
CA SER A 66 15.63 -1.90 16.53
C SER A 66 15.31 -0.93 17.63
N TRP A 67 14.42 -1.32 18.53
CA TRP A 67 13.99 -0.47 19.64
C TRP A 67 14.86 -0.74 20.87
N GLU A 68 15.51 0.31 21.38
CA GLU A 68 16.33 0.26 22.58
C GLU A 68 15.70 1.09 23.69
N THR A 69 15.54 0.48 24.86
CA THR A 69 15.08 1.17 26.06
C THR A 69 16.27 1.85 26.74
N LEU A 70 16.14 3.14 27.00
CA LEU A 70 17.20 3.93 27.65
C LEU A 70 17.27 3.69 29.15
N GLN A 71 18.23 4.35 29.83
CA GLN A 71 18.36 4.27 31.31
C GLN A 71 17.08 4.69 32.03
N ASP A 72 16.39 5.70 31.52
CA ASP A 72 15.01 5.97 31.89
C ASP A 72 14.10 5.05 31.06
N PRO A 73 13.41 4.06 31.67
CA PRO A 73 12.62 3.08 30.95
C PRO A 73 11.35 3.67 30.28
N SER A 74 11.00 4.92 30.59
CA SER A 74 9.94 5.64 29.87
C SER A 74 10.38 6.13 28.48
N LEU A 75 11.68 6.13 28.20
CA LEU A 75 12.27 6.59 26.95
C LEU A 75 12.75 5.41 26.11
N VAL A 76 12.33 5.39 24.87
CA VAL A 76 12.69 4.38 23.88
C VAL A 76 13.25 5.05 22.63
N PHE A 77 14.33 4.49 22.11
CA PHE A 77 15.00 4.97 20.90
C PHE A 77 14.99 3.92 19.79
N GLY A 78 14.60 4.31 18.57
CA GLY A 78 14.62 3.43 17.41
C GLY A 78 15.92 3.61 16.60
N ILE A 79 16.75 2.57 16.56
CA ILE A 79 17.99 2.56 15.78
C ILE A 79 17.69 2.00 14.39
N PRO A 80 17.88 2.75 13.29
CA PRO A 80 17.69 2.25 11.92
C PRO A 80 18.66 1.12 11.62
N ILE A 81 18.17 -0.05 11.21
CA ILE A 81 19.00 -1.24 10.95
C ILE A 81 18.77 -1.86 9.57
N ILE A 82 17.60 -1.70 8.96
CA ILE A 82 17.28 -2.31 7.67
C ILE A 82 16.64 -1.27 6.76
N GLY A 83 17.30 -0.97 5.65
CA GLY A 83 16.75 -0.19 4.53
C GLY A 83 16.18 -1.10 3.44
N TYR A 84 15.12 -0.65 2.78
CA TYR A 84 14.47 -1.39 1.69
C TYR A 84 14.90 -0.80 0.36
N ARG A 85 15.72 -1.56 -0.37
CA ARG A 85 16.26 -1.17 -1.66
C ARG A 85 15.34 -1.60 -2.79
N LEU A 86 15.08 -0.69 -3.72
CA LEU A 86 14.27 -0.92 -4.90
C LEU A 86 15.09 -1.58 -6.03
N PRO A 87 14.42 -2.16 -7.05
CA PRO A 87 15.12 -2.79 -8.19
C PRO A 87 16.05 -1.85 -8.96
N ASP A 88 15.74 -0.55 -8.99
CA ASP A 88 16.57 0.49 -9.63
C ASP A 88 17.79 0.92 -8.77
N GLY A 89 17.91 0.39 -7.56
CA GLY A 89 18.98 0.68 -6.63
C GLY A 89 18.70 1.83 -5.65
N SER A 90 17.62 2.57 -5.80
CA SER A 90 17.16 3.58 -4.83
C SER A 90 16.57 2.94 -3.58
N TYR A 91 16.22 3.76 -2.59
CA TYR A 91 15.59 3.30 -1.35
C TYR A 91 14.21 3.88 -1.21
N LEU A 92 13.30 3.13 -0.58
CA LEU A 92 11.96 3.63 -0.23
C LEU A 92 11.99 4.73 0.83
N GLU A 93 13.01 4.72 1.70
CA GLU A 93 13.23 5.81 2.66
C GLU A 93 13.47 7.13 1.93
N ASN A 94 12.86 8.20 2.40
CA ASN A 94 12.87 9.54 1.79
C ASN A 94 12.31 9.60 0.36
N SER A 95 11.52 8.60 -0.04
CA SER A 95 10.89 8.52 -1.36
C SER A 95 9.37 8.63 -1.23
N GLN A 96 8.84 9.80 -1.55
CA GLN A 96 7.39 10.04 -1.50
C GLN A 96 6.65 9.18 -2.53
N LEU A 97 5.53 8.57 -2.12
CA LEU A 97 4.68 7.78 -3.00
C LEU A 97 3.43 8.57 -3.39
N GLU A 98 3.38 9.01 -4.65
CA GLU A 98 2.22 9.69 -5.19
C GLU A 98 1.07 8.71 -5.49
N PRO A 99 -0.19 9.07 -5.14
CA PRO A 99 -1.35 8.31 -5.57
C PRO A 99 -1.58 8.45 -7.08
N ASP A 100 -2.35 7.53 -7.67
CA ASP A 100 -2.79 7.66 -9.06
C ASP A 100 -3.91 8.70 -9.19
N ILE A 101 -4.72 8.84 -8.14
CA ILE A 101 -5.78 9.85 -8.05
C ILE A 101 -5.60 10.61 -6.74
N LYS A 102 -5.19 11.88 -6.85
CA LYS A 102 -4.96 12.73 -5.69
C LYS A 102 -6.27 13.38 -5.24
N VAL A 103 -6.69 13.08 -4.02
CA VAL A 103 -7.88 13.66 -3.40
C VAL A 103 -7.70 13.74 -1.89
N ALA A 104 -8.00 14.90 -1.33
CA ALA A 104 -7.94 15.15 0.12
C ALA A 104 -9.36 15.21 0.69
N ASN A 105 -9.50 14.83 1.95
CA ASN A 105 -10.68 15.16 2.74
C ASN A 105 -10.47 16.54 3.37
N SER A 106 -11.25 17.55 2.94
CA SER A 106 -11.18 18.87 3.54
C SER A 106 -11.83 18.89 4.93
N PRO A 107 -11.44 19.81 5.83
CA PRO A 107 -12.11 19.92 7.13
C PRO A 107 -13.63 20.08 7.02
N GLU A 108 -14.11 20.80 6.00
CA GLU A 108 -15.53 21.03 5.78
C GLU A 108 -16.29 19.75 5.41
N THR A 109 -15.67 18.83 4.65
CA THR A 109 -16.27 17.54 4.29
C THR A 109 -16.24 16.59 5.47
N VAL A 110 -15.13 16.56 6.22
CA VAL A 110 -15.00 15.71 7.42
C VAL A 110 -16.02 16.06 8.49
N VAL A 111 -16.24 17.34 8.76
CA VAL A 111 -17.26 17.80 9.74
C VAL A 111 -18.67 17.37 9.34
N LYS A 112 -18.96 17.27 8.05
CA LYS A 112 -20.25 16.78 7.53
C LYS A 112 -20.35 15.25 7.50
N GLY A 113 -19.28 14.53 7.87
CA GLY A 113 -19.23 13.07 7.79
C GLY A 113 -19.03 12.55 6.36
N GLU A 114 -18.58 13.39 5.45
CA GLU A 114 -18.32 13.01 4.06
C GLU A 114 -16.85 12.58 3.90
N ASP A 115 -16.63 11.42 3.28
CA ASP A 115 -15.31 10.93 2.91
C ASP A 115 -15.14 10.98 1.40
N MET A 116 -14.46 12.03 0.93
CA MET A 116 -14.22 12.26 -0.50
C MET A 116 -13.20 11.27 -1.08
N GLN A 117 -12.28 10.77 -0.28
CA GLN A 117 -11.32 9.75 -0.71
C GLN A 117 -12.05 8.43 -0.97
N LEU A 118 -12.87 7.99 -0.02
CA LEU A 118 -13.66 6.78 -0.17
C LEU A 118 -14.64 6.91 -1.35
N LYS A 119 -15.35 8.04 -1.45
CA LYS A 119 -16.28 8.29 -2.56
C LYS A 119 -15.56 8.19 -3.91
N THR A 120 -14.44 8.86 -4.07
CA THR A 120 -13.66 8.85 -5.31
C THR A 120 -13.18 7.43 -5.65
N ALA A 121 -12.70 6.68 -4.64
CA ALA A 121 -12.25 5.30 -4.84
C ALA A 121 -13.39 4.38 -5.31
N VAL A 122 -14.57 4.51 -4.73
CA VAL A 122 -15.77 3.74 -5.14
C VAL A 122 -16.18 4.11 -6.56
N ASP A 123 -16.27 5.39 -6.89
CA ASP A 123 -16.64 5.86 -8.22
C ASP A 123 -15.66 5.35 -9.30
N GLU A 124 -14.36 5.35 -9.03
CA GLU A 124 -13.35 4.82 -9.94
C GLU A 124 -13.40 3.30 -10.08
N LEU A 125 -13.62 2.59 -8.99
CA LEU A 125 -13.74 1.13 -9.01
C LEU A 125 -14.98 0.67 -9.79
N LEU A 126 -16.09 1.36 -9.64
CA LEU A 126 -17.32 1.09 -10.43
C LEU A 126 -17.10 1.32 -11.92
N LYS A 127 -16.43 2.41 -12.32
CA LYS A 127 -16.07 2.65 -13.73
C LYS A 127 -15.20 1.53 -14.31
N GLU A 128 -14.24 1.02 -13.53
CA GLU A 128 -13.37 -0.07 -13.94
C GLU A 128 -14.17 -1.36 -14.15
N ILE A 129 -15.05 -1.71 -13.22
CA ILE A 129 -15.91 -2.90 -13.31
C ILE A 129 -16.85 -2.80 -14.52
N ASP A 130 -17.48 -1.65 -14.73
CA ASP A 130 -18.39 -1.43 -15.86
C ASP A 130 -17.66 -1.54 -17.21
N SER A 131 -16.40 -1.12 -17.26
CA SER A 131 -15.58 -1.21 -18.48
C SER A 131 -15.18 -2.65 -18.81
N GLN A 132 -15.05 -3.51 -17.81
CA GLN A 132 -14.70 -4.94 -17.99
C GLN A 132 -15.90 -5.79 -18.39
N ASN A 133 -17.12 -5.30 -18.17
CA ASN A 133 -18.38 -6.00 -18.48
C ASN A 133 -18.94 -5.64 -19.87
N ARG A 134 -18.24 -4.78 -20.61
CA ARG A 134 -18.57 -4.40 -22.01
C ARG A 134 -17.65 -5.13 -23.00
#